data_706f02ec2451aad67be6c4015347d9bf
#
_entry.id   706f02ec2451aad67be6c4015347d9bf
#
_cell.length_a   1.000
_cell.length_b   1.000
_cell.length_c   1.000
_cell.angle_alpha   90.00
_cell.angle_beta   90.00
_cell.angle_gamma   90.00
#
_symmetry.space_group_name_H-M   'P 1'
#
loop_
_entity.id
_entity.type
_entity.pdbx_description
1 polymer ?
#
loop_
_entity_poly.entity_id
_entity_poly.type
_entity_poly.pdbx_seq_one_letter_code
_entity_poly.pdbx_strand_id
1 'polypeptide(L)'
;VGIARDDDGAWRIDGVGVGGLHAPDDVLDLGNSGTAARLLCGLLAGHDFTAILTGDDSLRARPMGRVIAPLAEMGVQTTARDGDRMPLSLTGTADLLPIEYVLPIASAQVKSAVLLAGLHAPGRTSVVEPAATRDHTERMLAHMGAKLEIADTPEGRRVTVTGQPELHPTDIE
;
A
#
# COMPACT_ATOMS: atom_id res chain seq x y z
N VAL A 1 -13.99 8.06 -3.89
CA VAL A 1 -12.96 8.77 -4.67
C VAL A 1 -13.54 9.14 -6.02
N GLY A 2 -13.58 10.43 -6.36
CA GLY A 2 -13.93 10.90 -7.70
C GLY A 2 -12.70 10.81 -8.62
N ILE A 3 -12.86 10.23 -9.81
CA ILE A 3 -11.80 10.18 -10.82
C ILE A 3 -12.40 10.66 -12.14
N ALA A 4 -11.84 11.71 -12.69
CA ALA A 4 -12.27 12.28 -13.96
C ALA A 4 -11.08 12.54 -14.89
N ARG A 5 -11.32 12.55 -16.18
CA ARG A 5 -10.33 12.94 -17.17
C ARG A 5 -10.77 14.25 -17.79
N ASP A 6 -9.92 15.25 -17.72
CA ASP A 6 -10.19 16.57 -18.26
C ASP A 6 -9.98 16.59 -19.80
N ASP A 7 -10.47 17.63 -20.48
CA ASP A 7 -10.42 17.76 -21.95
C ASP A 7 -8.98 17.84 -22.50
N ASP A 8 -8.02 18.28 -21.69
CA ASP A 8 -6.58 18.32 -22.01
C ASP A 8 -5.88 16.98 -21.81
N GLY A 9 -6.62 15.97 -21.30
CA GLY A 9 -6.14 14.61 -21.05
C GLY A 9 -5.57 14.37 -19.66
N ALA A 10 -5.53 15.38 -18.80
CA ALA A 10 -5.12 15.24 -17.40
C ALA A 10 -6.14 14.42 -16.60
N TRP A 11 -5.67 13.69 -15.59
CA TRP A 11 -6.52 12.98 -14.64
C TRP A 11 -6.69 13.80 -13.37
N ARG A 12 -7.91 14.09 -13.00
CA ARG A 12 -8.25 14.66 -11.70
C ARG A 12 -8.75 13.57 -10.75
N ILE A 13 -8.15 13.54 -9.57
CA ILE A 13 -8.50 12.58 -8.52
C ILE A 13 -8.94 13.37 -7.29
N ASP A 14 -10.23 13.32 -6.96
CA ASP A 14 -10.78 13.94 -5.77
C ASP A 14 -10.64 12.97 -4.60
N GLY A 15 -9.65 13.23 -3.72
CA GLY A 15 -9.40 12.44 -2.54
C GLY A 15 -10.54 12.53 -1.52
N VAL A 16 -10.63 11.55 -0.64
CA VAL A 16 -11.68 11.45 0.40
C VAL A 16 -11.14 11.66 1.81
N GLY A 17 -9.86 12.03 1.94
CA GLY A 17 -9.19 12.22 3.22
C GLY A 17 -8.89 10.93 3.96
N VAL A 18 -8.32 11.08 5.16
CA VAL A 18 -7.96 9.95 6.04
C VAL A 18 -9.24 9.25 6.51
N GLY A 19 -9.28 7.92 6.35
CA GLY A 19 -10.46 7.11 6.74
C GLY A 19 -11.70 7.31 5.88
N GLY A 20 -11.65 8.08 4.80
CA GLY A 20 -12.80 8.38 3.94
C GLY A 20 -13.12 7.32 2.89
N LEU A 21 -12.35 6.24 2.77
CA LEU A 21 -12.74 5.11 1.91
C LEU A 21 -13.84 4.29 2.60
N HIS A 22 -14.75 3.77 1.79
CA HIS A 22 -15.81 2.88 2.21
C HIS A 22 -15.61 1.49 1.63
N ALA A 23 -16.22 0.48 2.28
CA ALA A 23 -16.22 -0.88 1.76
C ALA A 23 -16.73 -0.87 0.30
N PRO A 24 -16.06 -1.59 -0.60
CA PRO A 24 -16.53 -1.72 -1.97
C PRO A 24 -17.84 -2.52 -2.02
N ASP A 25 -18.75 -2.13 -2.90
CA ASP A 25 -20.03 -2.81 -3.11
C ASP A 25 -19.86 -4.18 -3.79
N ASP A 26 -18.72 -4.41 -4.46
CA ASP A 26 -18.41 -5.64 -5.18
C ASP A 26 -16.93 -6.00 -5.07
N VAL A 27 -16.56 -7.15 -5.63
CA VAL A 27 -15.17 -7.61 -5.72
C VAL A 27 -14.35 -6.63 -6.57
N LEU A 28 -13.17 -6.28 -6.09
CA LEU A 28 -12.23 -5.44 -6.82
C LEU A 28 -11.47 -6.29 -7.85
N ASP A 29 -11.91 -6.21 -9.11
CA ASP A 29 -11.19 -6.84 -10.21
C ASP A 29 -10.05 -5.93 -10.70
N LEU A 30 -8.83 -6.39 -10.56
CA LEU A 30 -7.61 -5.65 -10.88
C LEU A 30 -7.00 -6.04 -12.23
N GLY A 31 -7.70 -6.83 -13.03
CA GLY A 31 -7.23 -7.34 -14.32
C GLY A 31 -5.89 -8.05 -14.17
N ASN A 32 -4.86 -7.62 -14.88
CA ASN A 32 -3.50 -8.17 -14.78
C ASN A 32 -2.56 -7.33 -13.89
N SER A 33 -3.06 -6.34 -13.15
CA SER A 33 -2.21 -5.39 -12.43
C SER A 33 -1.73 -5.91 -11.08
N GLY A 34 -0.58 -6.58 -11.06
CA GLY A 34 0.08 -6.98 -9.81
C GLY A 34 0.56 -5.80 -8.96
N THR A 35 0.77 -4.63 -9.56
CA THR A 35 1.10 -3.40 -8.84
C THR A 35 -0.13 -2.88 -8.10
N ALA A 36 -1.24 -2.68 -8.81
CA ALA A 36 -2.49 -2.24 -8.17
C ALA A 36 -2.88 -3.18 -7.02
N ALA A 37 -2.79 -4.49 -7.23
CA ALA A 37 -3.10 -5.49 -6.22
C ALA A 37 -2.33 -5.30 -4.91
N ARG A 38 -1.02 -5.10 -4.99
CA ARG A 38 -0.18 -4.96 -3.79
C ARG A 38 -0.32 -3.60 -3.13
N LEU A 39 -0.37 -2.52 -3.92
CA LEU A 39 -0.50 -1.17 -3.38
C LEU A 39 -1.88 -0.97 -2.71
N LEU A 40 -2.95 -1.50 -3.32
CA LEU A 40 -4.28 -1.46 -2.71
C LEU A 40 -4.35 -2.22 -1.39
N CYS A 41 -3.66 -3.38 -1.25
CA CYS A 41 -3.58 -4.04 0.06
C CYS A 41 -3.04 -3.09 1.14
N GLY A 42 -1.98 -2.32 0.83
CA GLY A 42 -1.43 -1.33 1.75
C GLY A 42 -2.39 -0.17 2.03
N LEU A 43 -3.04 0.36 0.99
CA LEU A 43 -3.97 1.47 1.14
C LEU A 43 -5.21 1.09 1.95
N LEU A 44 -5.75 -0.12 1.74
CA LEU A 44 -6.95 -0.61 2.43
C LEU A 44 -6.67 -1.06 3.87
N ALA A 45 -5.41 -1.29 4.22
CA ALA A 45 -4.99 -1.81 5.53
C ALA A 45 -5.52 -1.00 6.72
N GLY A 46 -5.55 0.33 6.60
CA GLY A 46 -5.98 1.25 7.65
C GLY A 46 -7.48 1.53 7.70
N HIS A 47 -8.31 0.70 7.07
CA HIS A 47 -9.76 0.90 7.00
C HIS A 47 -10.48 -0.32 7.56
N ASP A 48 -11.38 -0.10 8.51
CA ASP A 48 -12.13 -1.15 9.22
C ASP A 48 -13.29 -1.70 8.36
N PHE A 49 -12.93 -2.34 7.27
CA PHE A 49 -13.86 -3.09 6.42
C PHE A 49 -13.15 -4.22 5.67
N THR A 50 -13.93 -5.11 5.08
CA THR A 50 -13.43 -6.20 4.25
C THR A 50 -13.57 -5.86 2.77
N ALA A 51 -12.49 -6.08 2.01
CA ALA A 51 -12.49 -6.04 0.55
C ALA A 51 -12.01 -7.38 -0.02
N ILE A 52 -12.60 -7.80 -1.15
CA ILE A 52 -12.15 -8.97 -1.89
C ILE A 52 -11.48 -8.50 -3.17
N LEU A 53 -10.23 -8.92 -3.38
CA LEU A 53 -9.44 -8.59 -4.55
C LEU A 53 -9.30 -9.82 -5.46
N THR A 54 -9.44 -9.60 -6.76
CA THR A 54 -9.25 -10.64 -7.78
C THR A 54 -8.59 -10.04 -9.03
N GLY A 55 -8.52 -10.80 -10.09
CA GLY A 55 -8.03 -10.39 -11.39
C GLY A 55 -8.05 -11.54 -12.37
N ASP A 56 -7.37 -11.39 -13.50
CA ASP A 56 -7.25 -12.41 -14.52
C ASP A 56 -6.45 -13.64 -14.03
N ASP A 57 -6.42 -14.68 -14.85
CA ASP A 57 -5.72 -15.93 -14.51
C ASP A 57 -4.23 -15.72 -14.24
N SER A 58 -3.59 -14.78 -14.93
CA SER A 58 -2.18 -14.46 -14.74
C SER A 58 -1.94 -13.80 -13.36
N LEU A 59 -2.78 -12.84 -12.97
CA LEU A 59 -2.69 -12.19 -11.66
C LEU A 59 -3.01 -13.19 -10.53
N ARG A 60 -4.06 -14.00 -10.73
CA ARG A 60 -4.49 -15.02 -9.76
C ARG A 60 -3.47 -16.12 -9.53
N ALA A 61 -2.56 -16.36 -10.49
CA ALA A 61 -1.46 -17.30 -10.33
C ALA A 61 -0.30 -16.75 -9.48
N ARG A 62 -0.22 -15.41 -9.28
CA ARG A 62 0.89 -14.77 -8.57
C ARG A 62 0.69 -14.83 -7.05
N PRO A 63 1.72 -15.24 -6.28
CA PRO A 63 1.62 -15.25 -4.82
C PRO A 63 1.60 -13.83 -4.26
N MET A 64 0.79 -13.62 -3.24
CA MET A 64 0.64 -12.36 -2.48
C MET A 64 1.29 -12.43 -1.10
N GLY A 65 1.85 -13.55 -0.70
CA GLY A 65 2.41 -13.78 0.65
C GLY A 65 3.42 -12.73 1.09
N ARG A 66 4.22 -12.19 0.16
CA ARG A 66 5.20 -11.13 0.49
C ARG A 66 4.58 -9.81 0.95
N VAL A 67 3.37 -9.49 0.53
CA VAL A 67 2.64 -8.31 1.00
C VAL A 67 1.74 -8.66 2.18
N ILE A 68 1.19 -9.87 2.20
CA ILE A 68 0.37 -10.36 3.31
C ILE A 68 1.17 -10.37 4.62
N ALA A 69 2.40 -10.89 4.60
CA ALA A 69 3.21 -11.05 5.80
C ALA A 69 3.41 -9.74 6.60
N PRO A 70 3.97 -8.66 6.02
CA PRO A 70 4.12 -7.40 6.77
C PRO A 70 2.78 -6.77 7.17
N LEU A 71 1.74 -6.87 6.33
CA LEU A 71 0.43 -6.33 6.70
C LEU A 71 -0.22 -7.08 7.85
N ALA A 72 0.00 -8.40 7.96
CA ALA A 72 -0.44 -9.18 9.11
C ALA A 72 0.25 -8.73 10.41
N GLU A 73 1.54 -8.40 10.38
CA GLU A 73 2.24 -7.80 11.52
C GLU A 73 1.67 -6.44 11.93
N MET A 74 1.09 -5.70 10.96
CA MET A 74 0.41 -4.43 11.22
C MET A 74 -1.03 -4.61 11.75
N GLY A 75 -1.56 -5.85 11.82
CA GLY A 75 -2.89 -6.15 12.34
C GLY A 75 -3.95 -6.45 11.28
N VAL A 76 -3.58 -6.46 9.99
CA VAL A 76 -4.51 -6.78 8.90
C VAL A 76 -4.81 -8.27 8.86
N GLN A 77 -6.07 -8.63 8.68
CA GLN A 77 -6.48 -10.02 8.51
C GLN A 77 -6.67 -10.32 7.01
N THR A 78 -6.14 -11.46 6.59
CA THR A 78 -6.27 -11.89 5.19
C THR A 78 -6.67 -13.34 5.08
N THR A 79 -7.46 -13.66 4.06
CA THR A 79 -7.76 -15.03 3.65
C THR A 79 -7.52 -15.14 2.15
N ALA A 80 -6.70 -16.08 1.75
CA ALA A 80 -6.31 -16.30 0.36
C ALA A 80 -6.46 -17.77 -0.04
N ARG A 81 -6.37 -18.07 -1.32
CA ARG A 81 -6.24 -19.45 -1.81
C ARG A 81 -4.88 -20.02 -1.46
N ASP A 82 -4.75 -21.34 -1.58
CA ASP A 82 -3.50 -22.06 -1.38
C ASP A 82 -2.31 -21.39 -2.07
N GLY A 83 -1.21 -21.20 -1.33
CA GLY A 83 -0.02 -20.49 -1.78
C GLY A 83 -0.21 -18.97 -1.83
N ASP A 84 -1.06 -18.42 -0.97
CA ASP A 84 -1.33 -16.98 -0.84
C ASP A 84 -1.78 -16.33 -2.16
N ARG A 85 -2.63 -16.99 -2.93
CA ARG A 85 -3.07 -16.52 -4.25
C ARG A 85 -4.47 -15.91 -4.19
N MET A 86 -4.76 -15.07 -5.18
CA MET A 86 -6.11 -14.50 -5.36
C MET A 86 -7.15 -15.53 -5.80
N PRO A 87 -8.43 -15.33 -5.48
CA PRO A 87 -9.01 -14.22 -4.74
C PRO A 87 -8.44 -14.09 -3.33
N LEU A 88 -8.20 -12.85 -2.92
CA LEU A 88 -7.71 -12.49 -1.59
C LEU A 88 -8.78 -11.66 -0.89
N SER A 89 -9.25 -12.10 0.27
CA SER A 89 -10.03 -11.28 1.19
C SER A 89 -9.06 -10.57 2.14
N LEU A 90 -9.22 -9.26 2.29
CA LEU A 90 -8.45 -8.43 3.19
C LEU A 90 -9.41 -7.66 4.08
N THR A 91 -9.26 -7.82 5.40
CA THR A 91 -9.96 -7.02 6.40
C THR A 91 -8.93 -6.12 7.07
N GLY A 92 -9.07 -4.82 6.84
CA GLY A 92 -8.22 -3.82 7.48
C GLY A 92 -8.64 -3.52 8.91
N THR A 93 -7.97 -2.57 9.55
CA THR A 93 -8.25 -2.17 10.92
C THR A 93 -7.98 -0.68 11.15
N ALA A 94 -8.83 -0.04 11.95
CA ALA A 94 -8.58 1.33 12.41
C ALA A 94 -7.39 1.43 13.41
N ASP A 95 -7.04 0.31 14.05
CA ASP A 95 -5.96 0.21 15.04
C ASP A 95 -4.68 -0.39 14.42
N LEU A 96 -4.30 0.12 13.25
CA LEU A 96 -3.12 -0.36 12.52
C LEU A 96 -1.84 -0.08 13.31
N LEU A 97 -0.97 -1.09 13.44
CA LEU A 97 0.27 -1.00 14.20
C LEU A 97 1.44 -0.52 13.31
N PRO A 98 2.27 0.41 13.78
CA PRO A 98 3.52 0.73 13.10
C PRO A 98 4.53 -0.41 13.29
N ILE A 99 5.29 -0.72 12.23
CA ILE A 99 6.30 -1.78 12.25
C ILE A 99 7.63 -1.32 11.66
N GLU A 100 8.70 -2.05 11.97
CA GLU A 100 9.92 -2.06 11.16
C GLU A 100 10.02 -3.43 10.49
N TYR A 101 9.96 -3.44 9.17
CA TYR A 101 9.96 -4.68 8.38
C TYR A 101 11.20 -4.77 7.49
N VAL A 102 11.98 -5.83 7.69
CA VAL A 102 13.13 -6.14 6.84
C VAL A 102 12.68 -7.01 5.68
N LEU A 103 12.79 -6.51 4.45
CA LEU A 103 12.40 -7.25 3.26
C LEU A 103 13.34 -8.45 3.04
N PRO A 104 12.84 -9.69 2.97
CA PRO A 104 13.68 -10.85 2.63
C PRO A 104 14.29 -10.77 1.23
N ILE A 105 13.58 -10.10 0.33
CA ILE A 105 13.99 -9.88 -1.07
C ILE A 105 13.57 -8.46 -1.45
N ALA A 106 14.46 -7.71 -2.09
CA ALA A 106 14.19 -6.37 -2.57
C ALA A 106 12.91 -6.32 -3.45
N SER A 107 11.95 -5.48 -3.07
CA SER A 107 10.67 -5.34 -3.76
C SER A 107 10.08 -3.95 -3.56
N ALA A 108 10.09 -3.14 -4.61
CA ALA A 108 9.46 -1.82 -4.59
C ALA A 108 7.95 -1.89 -4.25
N GLN A 109 7.24 -2.91 -4.73
CA GLN A 109 5.81 -3.04 -4.52
C GLN A 109 5.47 -3.36 -3.06
N VAL A 110 6.24 -4.26 -2.41
CA VAL A 110 6.03 -4.58 -0.99
C VAL A 110 6.40 -3.39 -0.12
N LYS A 111 7.54 -2.72 -0.40
CA LYS A 111 7.92 -1.47 0.26
C LYS A 111 6.79 -0.44 0.17
N SER A 112 6.29 -0.18 -1.05
CA SER A 112 5.19 0.76 -1.28
C SER A 112 3.94 0.40 -0.49
N ALA A 113 3.54 -0.88 -0.48
CA ALA A 113 2.37 -1.33 0.28
C ALA A 113 2.51 -1.06 1.78
N VAL A 114 3.67 -1.37 2.37
CA VAL A 114 3.93 -1.13 3.80
C VAL A 114 3.98 0.37 4.11
N LEU A 115 4.60 1.20 3.25
CA LEU A 115 4.62 2.64 3.45
C LEU A 115 3.23 3.27 3.36
N LEU A 116 2.39 2.83 2.40
CA LEU A 116 1.00 3.27 2.27
C LEU A 116 0.17 2.87 3.48
N ALA A 117 0.32 1.65 3.99
CA ALA A 117 -0.30 1.22 5.25
C ALA A 117 0.20 2.08 6.42
N GLY A 118 1.50 2.35 6.47
CA GLY A 118 2.13 3.17 7.50
C GLY A 118 1.60 4.60 7.60
N LEU A 119 0.97 5.14 6.53
CA LEU A 119 0.30 6.44 6.61
C LEU A 119 -0.89 6.44 7.58
N HIS A 120 -1.51 5.29 7.81
CA HIS A 120 -2.64 5.14 8.72
C HIS A 120 -2.22 4.77 10.15
N ALA A 121 -1.05 4.16 10.33
CA ALA A 121 -0.56 3.74 11.64
C ALA A 121 -0.09 4.93 12.49
N PRO A 122 -0.34 4.95 13.81
CA PRO A 122 0.23 5.98 14.68
C PRO A 122 1.74 5.76 14.86
N GLY A 123 2.54 6.79 14.63
CA GLY A 123 3.98 6.73 14.84
C GLY A 123 4.80 6.48 13.56
N ARG A 124 5.77 5.60 13.59
CA ARG A 124 6.76 5.43 12.52
C ARG A 124 6.74 4.01 11.97
N THR A 125 6.52 3.88 10.68
CA THR A 125 6.62 2.59 9.97
C THR A 125 7.86 2.62 9.09
N SER A 126 8.70 1.59 9.19
CA SER A 126 9.96 1.48 8.47
C SER A 126 10.00 0.23 7.61
N VAL A 127 10.60 0.35 6.43
CA VAL A 127 10.97 -0.78 5.59
C VAL A 127 12.47 -0.75 5.34
N VAL A 128 13.13 -1.87 5.61
CA VAL A 128 14.55 -2.05 5.29
C VAL A 128 14.65 -2.93 4.05
N GLU A 129 15.21 -2.38 2.97
CA GLU A 129 15.41 -3.10 1.71
C GLU A 129 16.89 -3.50 1.54
N PRO A 130 17.18 -4.79 1.28
CA PRO A 130 18.57 -5.27 1.19
C PRO A 130 19.33 -4.73 -0.03
N ALA A 131 18.58 -4.25 -1.03
CA ALA A 131 19.10 -3.54 -2.19
C ALA A 131 18.11 -2.46 -2.60
N ALA A 132 18.61 -1.30 -3.04
CA ALA A 132 17.76 -0.18 -3.43
C ALA A 132 16.81 -0.57 -4.58
N THR A 133 15.55 -0.23 -4.42
CA THR A 133 14.51 -0.39 -5.44
C THR A 133 13.98 0.97 -5.92
N ARG A 134 13.04 0.97 -6.87
CA ARG A 134 12.37 2.19 -7.34
C ARG A 134 11.75 2.96 -6.16
N ASP A 135 11.89 4.28 -6.17
CA ASP A 135 11.52 5.20 -5.09
C ASP A 135 10.31 6.09 -5.41
N HIS A 136 9.48 5.66 -6.38
CA HIS A 136 8.34 6.47 -6.83
C HIS A 136 7.36 6.80 -5.72
N THR A 137 7.08 5.84 -4.82
CA THR A 137 6.16 6.05 -3.70
C THR A 137 6.74 7.04 -2.70
N GLU A 138 8.01 6.91 -2.35
CA GLU A 138 8.69 7.84 -1.43
C GLU A 138 8.67 9.27 -1.99
N ARG A 139 8.99 9.44 -3.27
CA ARG A 139 8.98 10.74 -3.92
C ARG A 139 7.58 11.34 -3.99
N MET A 140 6.59 10.54 -4.36
CA MET A 140 5.20 10.97 -4.41
C MET A 140 4.70 11.40 -3.02
N LEU A 141 4.90 10.58 -2.00
CA LEU A 141 4.48 10.87 -0.64
C LEU A 141 5.17 12.12 -0.08
N ALA A 142 6.48 12.27 -0.30
CA ALA A 142 7.22 13.47 0.09
C ALA A 142 6.68 14.72 -0.61
N HIS A 143 6.36 14.62 -1.91
CA HIS A 143 5.79 15.71 -2.67
C HIS A 143 4.40 16.12 -2.18
N MET A 144 3.62 15.16 -1.68
CA MET A 144 2.32 15.38 -1.06
C MET A 144 2.41 15.85 0.42
N GLY A 145 3.61 16.01 0.98
CA GLY A 145 3.82 16.52 2.34
C GLY A 145 4.02 15.47 3.42
N ALA A 146 4.06 14.17 3.09
CA ALA A 146 4.38 13.15 4.07
C ALA A 146 5.84 13.27 4.56
N LYS A 147 6.07 13.07 5.85
CA LYS A 147 7.41 13.05 6.43
C LYS A 147 8.05 11.69 6.23
N LEU A 148 9.11 11.66 5.40
CA LEU A 148 9.91 10.48 5.16
C LEU A 148 11.35 10.70 5.64
N GLU A 149 11.98 9.63 6.11
CA GLU A 149 13.39 9.58 6.45
C GLU A 149 14.03 8.38 5.73
N ILE A 150 15.19 8.58 5.16
CA ILE A 150 15.94 7.54 4.49
C ILE A 150 17.32 7.47 5.14
N ALA A 151 17.74 6.27 5.54
CA ALA A 151 19.04 6.03 6.16
C ALA A 151 19.62 4.69 5.71
N ASP A 152 20.93 4.63 5.56
CA ASP A 152 21.65 3.38 5.35
C ASP A 152 21.86 2.68 6.70
N THR A 153 21.64 1.37 6.73
CA THR A 153 21.84 0.49 7.89
C THR A 153 22.68 -0.72 7.49
N PRO A 154 23.22 -1.48 8.45
CA PRO A 154 23.94 -2.71 8.13
C PRO A 154 23.11 -3.73 7.33
N GLU A 155 21.79 -3.74 7.52
CA GLU A 155 20.84 -4.65 6.88
C GLU A 155 20.39 -4.14 5.49
N GLY A 156 20.69 -2.88 5.15
CA GLY A 156 20.31 -2.27 3.88
C GLY A 156 19.80 -0.84 4.04
N ARG A 157 19.05 -0.37 3.04
CA ARG A 157 18.48 0.97 3.02
C ARG A 157 17.14 0.97 3.76
N ARG A 158 17.05 1.75 4.85
CA ARG A 158 15.83 1.96 5.61
C ARG A 158 15.07 3.16 5.06
N VAL A 159 13.79 2.97 4.77
CA VAL A 159 12.83 4.02 4.44
C VAL A 159 11.77 4.04 5.52
N THR A 160 11.58 5.18 6.18
CA THR A 160 10.64 5.37 7.27
C THR A 160 9.61 6.44 6.90
N VAL A 161 8.33 6.15 7.09
CA VAL A 161 7.25 7.13 7.01
C VAL A 161 6.71 7.41 8.40
N THR A 162 6.43 8.69 8.69
CA THR A 162 5.65 9.08 9.87
C THR A 162 4.18 9.01 9.50
N GLY A 163 3.41 8.25 10.28
CA GLY A 163 1.99 8.05 10.03
C GLY A 163 1.13 9.25 10.37
N GLN A 164 -0.11 9.20 9.91
CA GLN A 164 -1.13 10.24 10.09
C GLN A 164 -0.67 11.63 9.63
N PRO A 165 -0.01 11.75 8.45
CA PRO A 165 0.40 13.04 7.94
C PRO A 165 -0.80 13.84 7.43
N GLU A 166 -0.69 15.15 7.45
CA GLU A 166 -1.54 16.01 6.65
C GLU A 166 -0.99 16.05 5.22
N LEU A 167 -1.66 15.35 4.29
CA LEU A 167 -1.28 15.34 2.87
C LEU A 167 -1.95 16.50 2.14
N HIS A 168 -1.23 17.11 1.21
CA HIS A 168 -1.71 18.24 0.41
C HIS A 168 -1.98 17.81 -1.03
N PRO A 169 -3.03 18.38 -1.68
CA PRO A 169 -3.23 18.23 -3.11
C PRO A 169 -1.99 18.68 -3.88
N THR A 170 -1.64 17.94 -4.92
CA THR A 170 -0.46 18.24 -5.73
C THR A 170 -0.65 17.77 -7.16
N ASP A 171 -0.01 18.47 -8.10
CA ASP A 171 0.07 18.06 -9.48
C ASP A 171 1.26 17.11 -9.65
N ILE A 172 1.04 16.02 -10.36
CA ILE A 172 2.06 15.01 -10.69
C ILE A 172 2.19 14.96 -12.21
N GLU A 173 3.37 15.34 -12.72
CA GLU A 173 3.76 15.27 -14.13
C GLU A 173 4.39 13.92 -14.50
#